data_275805f25ec94caef30767ea88dc8bf5
#
_entry.id   275805f25ec94caef30767ea88dc8bf5
#
_cell.length_a   1.000
_cell.length_b   1.000
_cell.length_c   1.000
_cell.angle_alpha   90.00
_cell.angle_beta   90.00
_cell.angle_gamma   90.00
#
_symmetry.space_group_name_H-M   'P 1'
#
loop_
_entity.id
_entity.type
_entity.pdbx_description
1 polymer ?
#
loop_
_entity_poly.entity_id
_entity_poly.type
_entity_poly.pdbx_seq_one_letter_code
_entity_poly.pdbx_strand_id
1 'polypeptide(L)' 'MADYRFNYMMLDRLKSDCEYYLNYGGRNAKHSLWAHDEQKQIDKMREIYDSLKIKPKWLTMEQIDEYAARMGVK' A
#
# COMPACT_ATOMS: atom_id res chain seq x y z
N MET A 1 6.35 -3.01 22.06
CA MET A 1 5.00 -2.46 21.95
C MET A 1 4.81 -1.87 20.55
N ALA A 2 3.79 -2.28 19.88
CA ALA A 2 3.55 -1.82 18.52
C ALA A 2 3.12 -0.35 18.54
N ASP A 3 3.83 0.48 17.80
CA ASP A 3 3.46 1.87 17.63
C ASP A 3 2.49 1.97 16.45
N TYR A 4 1.21 2.05 16.75
CA TYR A 4 0.19 2.12 15.71
C TYR A 4 0.34 3.37 14.83
N ARG A 5 0.95 4.44 15.35
CA ARG A 5 1.21 5.65 14.54
C ARG A 5 2.21 5.34 13.44
N PHE A 6 3.22 4.54 13.74
CA PHE A 6 4.17 4.08 12.72
C PHE A 6 3.43 3.29 11.64
N ASN A 7 2.53 2.41 12.04
CA ASN A 7 1.77 1.61 11.08
C ASN A 7 0.88 2.48 10.18
N TYR A 8 0.23 3.51 10.76
CA TYR A 8 -0.56 4.44 9.96
C TYR A 8 0.32 5.22 8.97
N MET A 9 1.47 5.71 9.44
CA MET A 9 2.40 6.44 8.58
C MET A 9 2.93 5.56 7.45
N MET A 10 3.27 4.34 7.77
CA MET A 10 3.77 3.38 6.78
C MET A 10 2.71 3.05 5.75
N LEU A 11 1.49 2.83 6.20
CA LEU A 11 0.37 2.54 5.30
C LEU A 11 0.09 3.71 4.37
N ASP A 12 0.13 4.94 4.89
CA ASP A 12 -0.05 6.13 4.06
C ASP A 12 1.05 6.25 3.01
N ARG A 13 2.29 5.97 3.39
CA ARG A 13 3.40 5.97 2.45
C ARG A 13 3.20 4.93 1.35
N LEU A 14 2.81 3.72 1.74
CA LEU A 14 2.58 2.65 0.76
C LEU A 14 1.45 2.99 -0.20
N LYS A 15 0.40 3.64 0.32
CA LYS A 15 -0.71 4.13 -0.50
C LYS A 15 -0.22 5.17 -1.50
N SER A 16 0.55 6.13 -1.04
CA SER A 16 1.10 7.18 -1.90
C SER A 16 2.02 6.61 -2.98
N ASP A 17 2.81 5.60 -2.61
CA ASP A 17 3.67 4.92 -3.56
C ASP A 17 2.85 4.24 -4.67
N CYS A 18 1.74 3.60 -4.31
CA CYS A 18 0.86 2.97 -5.29
C CYS A 18 0.28 4.00 -6.25
N GLU A 19 -0.16 5.13 -5.72
CA GLU A 19 -0.72 6.19 -6.54
C GLU A 19 0.33 6.78 -7.48
N TYR A 20 1.54 6.98 -6.99
CA TYR A 20 2.64 7.44 -7.84
C TYR A 20 2.95 6.43 -8.94
N TYR A 21 3.07 5.16 -8.57
CA TYR A 21 3.35 4.07 -9.51
C TYR A 21 2.31 4.05 -10.64
N LEU A 22 1.03 4.17 -10.30
CA LEU A 22 -0.05 4.04 -11.27
C LEU A 22 -0.20 5.29 -12.14
N ASN A 23 0.14 6.47 -11.61
CA ASN A 23 -0.15 7.73 -12.30
C ASN A 23 1.08 8.41 -12.89
N TYR A 24 2.25 8.30 -12.24
CA TYR A 24 3.42 9.08 -12.63
C TYR A 24 4.69 8.26 -12.78
N GLY A 25 4.76 7.11 -12.13
CA GLY A 25 5.99 6.34 -12.05
C GLY A 25 6.30 5.43 -13.22
N GLY A 26 5.48 5.46 -14.28
CA GLY A 26 5.68 4.62 -15.46
C GLY A 26 5.61 3.14 -15.15
N ARG A 27 4.95 2.77 -14.04
CA ARG A 27 4.84 1.41 -13.54
C ARG A 27 6.20 0.76 -13.27
N ASN A 28 7.15 1.58 -12.78
CA ASN A 28 8.48 1.10 -12.41
C ASN A 28 8.51 0.81 -10.92
N ALA A 29 8.31 -0.46 -10.55
CA ALA A 29 8.25 -0.89 -9.16
C ALA A 29 9.55 -0.62 -8.41
N LYS A 30 10.69 -0.77 -9.06
CA LYS A 30 11.98 -0.57 -8.41
C LYS A 30 12.17 0.84 -7.90
N HIS A 31 11.64 1.84 -8.60
CA HIS A 31 11.84 3.25 -8.26
C HIS A 31 10.61 3.88 -7.60
N SER A 32 9.44 3.29 -7.77
CA SER A 32 8.18 3.90 -7.32
C SER A 32 7.61 3.28 -6.05
N LEU A 33 7.93 2.01 -5.79
CA LEU A 33 7.34 1.29 -4.65
C LEU A 33 8.38 1.04 -3.57
N TRP A 34 7.95 1.22 -2.32
CA TRP A 34 8.79 0.96 -1.16
C TRP A 34 9.31 -0.48 -1.15
N ALA A 35 8.46 -1.43 -1.53
CA ALA A 35 8.83 -2.85 -1.55
C ALA A 35 9.59 -3.27 -2.80
N HIS A 36 9.73 -2.37 -3.79
CA HIS A 36 10.37 -2.64 -5.08
C HIS A 36 9.75 -3.78 -5.88
N ASP A 37 8.52 -4.17 -5.51
CA ASP A 37 7.79 -5.27 -6.13
C ASP A 37 6.31 -5.06 -5.88
N GLU A 38 5.49 -5.21 -6.93
CA GLU A 38 4.06 -4.91 -6.84
C GLU A 38 3.35 -5.82 -5.84
N GLN A 39 3.59 -7.14 -5.94
CA GLN A 39 2.91 -8.07 -5.04
C GLN A 39 3.32 -7.85 -3.59
N LYS A 40 4.60 -7.65 -3.35
CA LYS A 40 5.10 -7.39 -1.99
C LYS A 40 4.55 -6.10 -1.42
N GLN A 41 4.41 -5.07 -2.25
CA GLN A 41 3.82 -3.80 -1.83
C GLN A 41 2.38 -4.00 -1.35
N ILE A 42 1.58 -4.70 -2.14
CA ILE A 42 0.18 -4.97 -1.80
C ILE A 42 0.08 -5.87 -0.58
N ASP A 43 0.90 -6.91 -0.51
CA ASP A 43 0.90 -7.82 0.64
C ASP A 43 1.23 -7.06 1.93
N LYS A 44 2.19 -6.15 1.88
CA LYS A 44 2.55 -5.34 3.05
C LYS A 44 1.42 -4.41 3.45
N MET A 45 0.74 -3.81 2.50
CA MET A 45 -0.41 -2.95 2.78
C MET A 45 -1.52 -3.73 3.47
N ARG A 46 -1.82 -4.94 2.97
CA ARG A 46 -2.85 -5.79 3.58
C ARG A 46 -2.45 -6.21 4.98
N GLU A 47 -1.18 -6.58 5.19
CA GLU A 47 -0.67 -6.96 6.49
C GLU A 47 -0.85 -5.84 7.51
N ILE A 48 -0.42 -4.64 7.17
CA ILE A 48 -0.54 -3.49 8.08
C ILE A 48 -2.00 -3.15 8.33
N TYR A 49 -2.81 -3.10 7.26
CA TYR A 49 -4.22 -2.77 7.38
C TYR A 49 -4.94 -3.74 8.32
N ASP A 50 -4.69 -5.04 8.14
CA ASP A 50 -5.33 -6.06 8.98
C ASP A 50 -4.88 -5.98 10.42
N SER A 51 -3.66 -5.50 10.68
CA SER A 51 -3.12 -5.39 12.04
C SER A 51 -3.73 -4.23 12.82
N LEU A 52 -4.33 -3.27 12.14
CA LEU A 52 -4.89 -2.08 12.79
C LEU A 52 -6.24 -2.40 13.41
N LYS A 53 -6.40 -2.12 14.71
CA LYS A 53 -7.68 -2.30 15.40
C LYS A 53 -8.72 -1.33 14.90
N ILE A 54 -8.30 -0.09 14.65
CA ILE A 54 -9.16 0.96 14.11
C ILE A 54 -8.68 1.24 12.69
N LYS A 55 -9.55 0.90 11.72
CA LYS A 55 -9.19 1.09 10.33
C LYS A 55 -9.24 2.57 9.95
N PRO A 56 -8.29 3.06 9.15
CA PRO A 56 -8.32 4.46 8.71
C PRO A 56 -9.51 4.71 7.79
N LYS A 57 -9.99 5.95 7.79
CA LYS A 57 -11.08 6.35 6.89
C LYS A 57 -10.58 6.69 5.50
N TRP A 58 -9.28 6.98 5.37
CA TRP A 58 -8.68 7.41 4.11
C TRP A 58 -8.21 6.23 3.24
N LEU A 59 -8.37 4.99 3.71
CA LEU A 59 -8.03 3.79 2.94
C LEU A 59 -8.91 2.64 3.38
N THR A 60 -9.40 1.87 2.40
CA THR A 60 -10.20 0.67 2.66
C THR A 60 -9.52 -0.53 2.02
N MET A 61 -9.90 -1.74 2.46
CA MET A 61 -9.41 -2.95 1.83
C MET A 61 -9.82 -3.01 0.34
N GLU A 62 -10.99 -2.48 0.02
CA GLU A 62 -11.46 -2.41 -1.36
C GLU A 62 -10.52 -1.57 -2.22
N GLN A 63 -10.01 -0.46 -1.67
CA GLN A 63 -9.05 0.38 -2.39
C GLN A 63 -7.72 -0.35 -2.58
N ILE A 64 -7.27 -1.10 -1.57
CA ILE A 64 -6.05 -1.90 -1.70
C ILE A 64 -6.23 -2.95 -2.80
N ASP A 65 -7.38 -3.62 -2.81
CA ASP A 65 -7.71 -4.60 -3.84
C ASP A 65 -7.75 -3.96 -5.24
N GLU A 66 -8.25 -2.74 -5.33
CA GLU A 66 -8.26 -2.00 -6.60
C GLU A 66 -6.84 -1.68 -7.06
N TYR A 67 -5.97 -1.23 -6.16
CA TYR A 67 -4.56 -1.02 -6.51
C TYR A 67 -3.94 -2.31 -7.02
N ALA A 68 -4.20 -3.43 -6.34
CA ALA A 68 -3.68 -4.72 -6.76
C ALA A 68 -4.14 -5.09 -8.17
N ALA A 69 -5.42 -4.92 -8.45
CA ALA A 69 -5.97 -5.22 -9.77
C ALA A 69 -5.34 -4.34 -10.84
N ARG A 70 -5.18 -3.04 -10.57
CA ARG A 70 -4.58 -2.11 -11.52
C ARG A 70 -3.09 -2.36 -11.74
N MET A 71 -2.42 -2.90 -10.74
CA MET A 71 -1.01 -3.30 -10.83
C MET A 71 -0.83 -4.66 -11.49
N GLY A 72 -1.90 -5.41 -11.66
CA GLY A 72 -1.84 -6.74 -12.23
C GLY A 72 -1.39 -7.82 -11.27
N VAL A 73 -1.63 -7.62 -9.97
CA VAL A 73 -1.26 -8.59 -8.93
C VAL A 73 -2.49 -8.98 -8.12
N LYS A 74 -2.31 -9.93 -7.25
CA LYS A 74 -3.36 -10.44 -6.39
C LYS A 74 -3.27 -9.76 -5.02
#